data_fefb898e2006dc72dd3e8fa418db222f
#
_entry.id   fefb898e2006dc72dd3e8fa418db222f
#
_cell.length_a   1.000
_cell.length_b   1.000
_cell.length_c   1.000
_cell.angle_alpha   90.00
_cell.angle_beta   90.00
_cell.angle_gamma   90.00
#
_symmetry.space_group_name_H-M   'P 1'
#
loop_
_entity.id
_entity.type
_entity.pdbx_description
1 polymer ?
#
loop_
_entity_poly.entity_id
_entity_poly.type
_entity_poly.pdbx_seq_one_letter_code
_entity_poly.pdbx_strand_id
1 'polypeptide(L)'
;LAHSYTVFANEGKIKKVSLLKTEGPSIGRRVISIKTSNQMLKMLESVVKDGTAEHARVNGYRVAGKTGTSKKLGPDGKYEDTYIGSFVGIAPVSMPKFVIAVMIDAPSEGSYYGGNVAGPVFSTLMAEALKIYSIPQDGFLEIDKQKRETKPDSII
;
A
#
# COMPACT_ATOMS: atom_id res chain seq x y z
N LEU A 1 10.09 7.17 -2.77
CA LEU A 1 9.08 6.14 -3.03
C LEU A 1 7.78 6.42 -2.28
N ALA A 2 7.74 6.51 -0.93
CA ALA A 2 6.50 6.76 -0.19
C ALA A 2 5.77 8.03 -0.68
N HIS A 3 6.49 9.15 -0.86
CA HIS A 3 5.91 10.38 -1.36
C HIS A 3 5.25 10.24 -2.73
N SER A 4 5.83 9.46 -3.65
CA SER A 4 5.21 9.20 -4.96
C SER A 4 3.87 8.48 -4.85
N TYR A 5 3.74 7.56 -3.90
CA TYR A 5 2.50 6.82 -3.67
C TYR A 5 1.40 7.66 -2.99
N THR A 6 1.76 8.78 -2.33
CA THR A 6 0.75 9.70 -1.79
C THR A 6 -0.13 10.31 -2.89
N VAL A 7 0.30 10.30 -4.15
CA VAL A 7 -0.51 10.74 -5.29
C VAL A 7 -1.80 9.91 -5.38
N PHE A 8 -1.69 8.59 -5.22
CA PHE A 8 -2.86 7.71 -5.26
C PHE A 8 -3.74 7.89 -4.03
N ALA A 9 -3.13 8.09 -2.86
CA ALA A 9 -3.82 8.36 -1.61
C ALA A 9 -4.53 9.73 -1.56
N ASN A 10 -4.14 10.68 -2.42
CA ASN A 10 -4.67 12.05 -2.48
C ASN A 10 -5.40 12.33 -3.81
N GLU A 11 -6.13 11.35 -4.36
CA GLU A 11 -6.96 11.52 -5.56
C GLU A 11 -6.22 12.10 -6.76
N GLY A 12 -4.96 11.71 -6.94
CA GLY A 12 -4.11 12.18 -8.04
C GLY A 12 -3.41 13.51 -7.81
N LYS A 13 -3.35 13.99 -6.58
CA LYS A 13 -2.62 15.20 -6.20
C LYS A 13 -1.34 14.85 -5.44
N ILE A 14 -0.23 15.50 -5.79
CA ILE A 14 0.98 15.48 -4.98
C ILE A 14 1.00 16.69 -4.05
N LYS A 15 1.27 16.48 -2.77
CA LYS A 15 1.39 17.52 -1.76
C LYS A 15 2.84 17.65 -1.32
N LYS A 16 3.25 18.86 -0.94
CA LYS A 16 4.59 19.08 -0.37
C LYS A 16 4.70 18.32 0.96
N VAL A 17 5.81 17.61 1.12
CA VAL A 17 6.14 16.95 2.40
C VAL A 17 6.70 17.99 3.37
N SER A 18 6.28 17.93 4.63
CA SER A 18 6.84 18.73 5.72
C SER A 18 7.07 17.84 6.94
N LEU A 19 8.22 18.00 7.58
CA LEU A 19 8.50 17.39 8.90
C LEU A 19 7.97 18.28 10.04
N LEU A 20 7.66 19.54 9.74
CA LEU A 20 7.07 20.47 10.70
C LEU A 20 5.55 20.47 10.55
N LYS A 21 4.86 20.64 11.68
CA LYS A 21 3.42 20.89 11.66
C LYS A 21 3.15 22.18 10.86
N THR A 22 2.30 22.08 9.83
CA THR A 22 1.88 23.22 9.02
C THR A 22 0.51 23.72 9.47
N GLU A 23 0.30 25.02 9.44
CA GLU A 23 -1.02 25.62 9.66
C GLU A 23 -1.83 25.53 8.36
N GLY A 24 -3.05 24.98 8.47
CA GLY A 24 -4.00 24.87 7.37
C GLY A 24 -3.74 23.69 6.40
N PRO A 25 -4.65 23.50 5.45
CA PRO A 25 -4.59 22.37 4.51
C PRO A 25 -3.48 22.57 3.48
N SER A 26 -2.63 21.56 3.29
CA SER A 26 -1.63 21.57 2.23
C SER A 26 -2.30 21.54 0.85
N ILE A 27 -2.05 22.57 0.04
CA ILE A 27 -2.52 22.65 -1.34
C ILE A 27 -1.67 21.69 -2.19
N GLY A 28 -2.31 20.69 -2.80
CA GLY A 28 -1.65 19.75 -3.68
C GLY A 28 -1.79 20.13 -5.16
N ARG A 29 -0.74 19.89 -5.96
CA ARG A 29 -0.79 19.99 -7.43
C ARG A 29 -1.31 18.69 -8.02
N ARG A 30 -2.32 18.75 -8.89
CA ARG A 30 -2.83 17.58 -9.61
C ARG A 30 -1.78 17.11 -10.63
N VAL A 31 -1.47 15.82 -10.59
CA VAL A 31 -0.52 15.17 -11.52
C VAL A 31 -1.16 14.09 -12.36
N ILE A 32 -2.24 13.46 -11.86
CA ILE A 32 -3.08 12.53 -12.60
C ILE A 32 -4.55 12.79 -12.30
N SER A 33 -5.45 12.27 -13.13
CA SER A 33 -6.89 12.40 -12.92
C SER A 33 -7.36 11.58 -11.69
N ILE A 34 -8.48 11.97 -11.09
CA ILE A 34 -9.13 11.18 -10.01
C ILE A 34 -9.44 9.77 -10.51
N LYS A 35 -9.96 9.66 -11.75
CA LYS A 35 -10.28 8.37 -12.38
C LYS A 35 -9.05 7.47 -12.45
N THR A 36 -7.92 7.99 -12.93
CA THR A 36 -6.66 7.24 -13.02
C THR A 36 -6.16 6.83 -11.63
N SER A 37 -6.22 7.74 -10.64
CA SER A 37 -5.83 7.45 -9.26
C SER A 37 -6.65 6.29 -8.68
N ASN A 38 -7.98 6.33 -8.85
CA ASN A 38 -8.86 5.27 -8.36
C ASN A 38 -8.65 3.93 -9.08
N GLN A 39 -8.36 3.95 -10.39
CA GLN A 39 -8.00 2.75 -11.14
C GLN A 39 -6.69 2.14 -10.63
N MET A 40 -5.68 2.97 -10.37
CA MET A 40 -4.40 2.53 -9.79
C MET A 40 -4.58 1.93 -8.40
N LEU A 41 -5.36 2.56 -7.52
CA LEU A 41 -5.65 2.00 -6.20
C LEU A 41 -6.28 0.61 -6.28
N LYS A 42 -7.24 0.40 -7.18
CA LYS A 42 -7.86 -0.94 -7.40
C LYS A 42 -6.85 -1.97 -7.86
N MET A 43 -5.96 -1.62 -8.82
CA MET A 43 -4.91 -2.53 -9.29
C MET A 43 -3.91 -2.85 -8.17
N LEU A 44 -3.49 -1.85 -7.40
CA LEU A 44 -2.58 -2.03 -6.26
C LEU A 44 -3.23 -2.86 -5.13
N GLU A 45 -4.54 -2.76 -4.94
CA GLU A 45 -5.28 -3.58 -3.99
C GLU A 45 -5.29 -5.06 -4.41
N SER A 46 -5.48 -5.35 -5.71
CA SER A 46 -5.42 -6.72 -6.23
C SER A 46 -4.05 -7.38 -6.01
N VAL A 47 -2.95 -6.61 -6.02
CA VAL A 47 -1.60 -7.13 -5.73
C VAL A 47 -1.50 -7.68 -4.30
N VAL A 48 -2.19 -7.05 -3.34
CA VAL A 48 -2.20 -7.50 -1.93
C VAL A 48 -3.26 -8.58 -1.70
N LYS A 49 -4.41 -8.48 -2.39
CA LYS A 49 -5.53 -9.42 -2.22
C LYS A 49 -5.25 -10.78 -2.86
N ASP A 50 -4.75 -10.80 -4.10
CA ASP A 50 -4.67 -12.02 -4.90
C ASP A 50 -3.31 -12.18 -5.61
N GLY A 51 -2.32 -11.36 -5.25
CA GLY A 51 -1.05 -11.28 -5.96
C GLY A 51 0.18 -11.54 -5.09
N THR A 52 1.30 -10.94 -5.50
CA THR A 52 2.64 -11.17 -4.94
C THR A 52 2.88 -10.56 -3.56
N ALA A 53 1.88 -9.89 -2.96
CA ALA A 53 2.01 -9.17 -1.70
C ALA A 53 0.99 -9.59 -0.63
N GLU A 54 0.56 -10.84 -0.63
CA GLU A 54 -0.42 -11.34 0.36
C GLU A 54 0.08 -11.22 1.81
N HIS A 55 1.39 -11.30 2.05
CA HIS A 55 1.98 -11.10 3.38
C HIS A 55 1.91 -9.65 3.88
N ALA A 56 1.51 -8.69 3.02
CA ALA A 56 1.27 -7.29 3.40
C ALA A 56 -0.18 -7.02 3.81
N ARG A 57 -1.04 -8.02 3.87
CA ARG A 57 -2.43 -7.87 4.34
C ARG A 57 -2.47 -7.40 5.79
N VAL A 58 -3.43 -6.53 6.09
CA VAL A 58 -3.72 -6.06 7.45
C VAL A 58 -5.13 -6.47 7.81
N ASN A 59 -5.29 -7.22 8.90
CA ASN A 59 -6.60 -7.73 9.29
C ASN A 59 -7.62 -6.60 9.54
N GLY A 60 -8.78 -6.72 8.92
CA GLY A 60 -9.85 -5.72 9.01
C GLY A 60 -9.70 -4.51 8.09
N TYR A 61 -8.60 -4.42 7.33
CA TYR A 61 -8.34 -3.28 6.44
C TYR A 61 -8.07 -3.70 5.00
N ARG A 62 -8.53 -2.89 4.07
CA ARG A 62 -8.16 -2.98 2.66
C ARG A 62 -6.82 -2.28 2.45
N VAL A 63 -5.89 -2.99 1.84
CA VAL A 63 -4.53 -2.51 1.58
C VAL A 63 -4.26 -2.51 0.08
N ALA A 64 -3.73 -1.42 -0.43
CA ALA A 64 -3.22 -1.30 -1.79
C ALA A 64 -1.70 -1.15 -1.76
N GLY A 65 -0.94 -1.89 -2.58
CA GLY A 65 0.51 -1.81 -2.53
C GLY A 65 1.22 -2.52 -3.67
N LYS A 66 2.55 -2.41 -3.68
CA LYS A 66 3.41 -3.04 -4.69
C LYS A 66 4.72 -3.50 -4.09
N THR A 67 5.11 -4.70 -4.44
CA THR A 67 6.44 -5.27 -4.16
C THR A 67 7.48 -4.75 -5.12
N GLY A 68 8.72 -4.70 -4.67
CA GLY A 68 9.89 -4.51 -5.52
C GLY A 68 11.00 -5.47 -5.11
N THR A 69 11.76 -5.94 -6.07
CA THR A 69 12.96 -6.75 -5.85
C THR A 69 13.97 -6.34 -6.90
N SER A 70 15.13 -5.86 -6.44
CA SER A 70 16.20 -5.42 -7.34
C SER A 70 17.54 -5.97 -6.87
N LYS A 71 18.42 -6.30 -7.81
CA LYS A 71 19.84 -6.59 -7.52
C LYS A 71 20.53 -5.31 -7.07
N LYS A 72 21.48 -5.43 -6.17
CA LYS A 72 22.36 -4.33 -5.76
C LYS A 72 23.43 -4.07 -6.80
N LEU A 73 23.79 -2.82 -6.93
CA LEU A 73 24.92 -2.40 -7.74
C LEU A 73 26.17 -2.33 -6.83
N GLY A 74 27.19 -3.08 -7.18
CA GLY A 74 28.48 -3.08 -6.47
C GLY A 74 29.31 -1.83 -6.77
N PRO A 75 30.41 -1.65 -6.01
CA PRO A 75 31.31 -0.51 -6.18
C PRO A 75 31.98 -0.44 -7.56
N ASP A 76 32.11 -1.57 -8.23
CA ASP A 76 32.67 -1.71 -9.58
C ASP A 76 31.68 -1.41 -10.71
N GLY A 77 30.45 -1.02 -10.36
CA GLY A 77 29.37 -0.75 -11.30
C GLY A 77 28.70 -2.00 -11.89
N LYS A 78 28.97 -3.20 -11.34
CA LYS A 78 28.30 -4.45 -11.74
C LYS A 78 27.24 -4.84 -10.71
N TYR A 79 26.25 -5.60 -11.17
CA TYR A 79 25.24 -6.15 -10.28
C TYR A 79 25.83 -7.31 -9.46
N GLU A 80 25.68 -7.21 -8.15
CA GLU A 80 26.01 -8.26 -7.21
C GLU A 80 24.91 -9.31 -7.15
N ASP A 81 25.19 -10.49 -6.58
CA ASP A 81 24.19 -11.50 -6.30
C ASP A 81 23.52 -11.27 -4.92
N THR A 82 23.31 -10.01 -4.60
CA THR A 82 22.59 -9.52 -3.43
C THR A 82 21.41 -8.69 -3.87
N TYR A 83 20.35 -8.68 -3.05
CA TYR A 83 19.06 -8.09 -3.43
C TYR A 83 18.58 -7.07 -2.41
N ILE A 84 17.73 -6.16 -2.89
CA ILE A 84 16.92 -5.28 -2.05
C ILE A 84 15.48 -5.70 -2.27
N GLY A 85 14.84 -6.23 -1.21
CA GLY A 85 13.41 -6.52 -1.17
C GLY A 85 12.66 -5.31 -0.65
N SER A 86 11.63 -4.83 -1.36
CA SER A 86 10.86 -3.67 -0.94
C SER A 86 9.35 -3.87 -1.09
N PHE A 87 8.61 -3.14 -0.29
CA PHE A 87 7.16 -3.02 -0.41
C PHE A 87 6.74 -1.59 -0.08
N VAL A 88 5.79 -1.05 -0.84
CA VAL A 88 5.10 0.21 -0.51
C VAL A 88 3.61 -0.02 -0.54
N GLY A 89 2.92 0.47 0.49
CA GLY A 89 1.48 0.27 0.58
C GLY A 89 0.74 1.46 1.20
N ILE A 90 -0.55 1.47 0.96
CA ILE A 90 -1.53 2.49 1.34
C ILE A 90 -2.65 1.80 2.09
N ALA A 91 -3.06 2.33 3.23
CA ALA A 91 -4.25 1.87 3.94
C ALA A 91 -4.91 3.01 4.76
N PRO A 92 -6.22 2.91 5.02
CA PRO A 92 -7.21 2.08 4.34
C PRO A 92 -7.39 2.49 2.86
N VAL A 93 -7.85 1.57 1.99
CA VAL A 93 -8.07 1.92 0.56
C VAL A 93 -9.28 2.83 0.38
N SER A 94 -10.34 2.66 1.17
CA SER A 94 -11.56 3.46 1.09
C SER A 94 -11.36 4.94 1.42
N MET A 95 -10.48 5.22 2.39
CA MET A 95 -10.13 6.57 2.83
C MET A 95 -8.67 6.60 3.29
N PRO A 96 -7.72 6.71 2.37
CA PRO A 96 -6.29 6.61 2.65
C PRO A 96 -5.81 7.54 3.77
N LYS A 97 -5.08 6.98 4.74
CA LYS A 97 -4.52 7.70 5.89
C LYS A 97 -3.00 7.61 5.91
N PHE A 98 -2.47 6.44 5.59
CA PHE A 98 -1.04 6.18 5.66
C PHE A 98 -0.50 5.62 4.35
N VAL A 99 0.72 6.01 4.04
CA VAL A 99 1.58 5.41 3.03
C VAL A 99 2.86 5.00 3.73
N ILE A 100 3.18 3.71 3.71
CA ILE A 100 4.41 3.17 4.30
C ILE A 100 5.22 2.50 3.21
N ALA A 101 6.53 2.77 3.18
CA ALA A 101 7.49 2.08 2.34
C ALA A 101 8.51 1.37 3.23
N VAL A 102 8.72 0.09 2.97
CA VAL A 102 9.70 -0.76 3.66
C VAL A 102 10.73 -1.22 2.64
N MET A 103 12.00 -1.16 3.02
CA MET A 103 13.12 -1.68 2.23
C MET A 103 13.98 -2.57 3.15
N ILE A 104 14.24 -3.79 2.70
CA ILE A 104 15.15 -4.75 3.36
C ILE A 104 16.36 -4.91 2.46
N ASP A 105 17.50 -4.45 2.94
CA ASP A 105 18.76 -4.50 2.21
C ASP A 105 19.48 -5.81 2.51
N ALA A 106 19.85 -6.54 1.47
CA ALA A 106 20.60 -7.78 1.53
C ALA A 106 20.03 -8.79 2.57
N PRO A 107 18.76 -9.23 2.44
CA PRO A 107 18.23 -10.24 3.33
C PRO A 107 19.09 -11.49 3.27
N SER A 108 19.54 -11.98 4.44
CA SER A 108 20.53 -13.05 4.55
C SER A 108 19.93 -14.45 4.65
N GLU A 109 18.63 -14.57 4.95
CA GLU A 109 17.96 -15.85 5.19
C GLU A 109 16.69 -15.99 4.35
N GLY A 110 16.51 -17.17 3.77
CA GLY A 110 15.29 -17.57 3.08
C GLY A 110 15.04 -16.83 1.77
N SER A 111 14.01 -16.00 1.72
CA SER A 111 13.58 -15.30 0.52
C SER A 111 14.19 -13.90 0.42
N TYR A 112 14.43 -13.44 -0.80
CA TYR A 112 14.80 -12.05 -1.11
C TYR A 112 13.66 -11.26 -1.79
N TYR A 113 12.53 -11.90 -2.07
CA TYR A 113 11.39 -11.23 -2.70
C TYR A 113 10.74 -10.23 -1.76
N GLY A 114 10.50 -9.00 -2.26
CA GLY A 114 9.96 -7.92 -1.45
C GLY A 114 8.63 -8.24 -0.76
N GLY A 115 7.76 -9.04 -1.39
CA GLY A 115 6.51 -9.51 -0.77
C GLY A 115 6.76 -10.34 0.49
N ASN A 116 7.79 -11.18 0.48
CA ASN A 116 8.10 -12.10 1.58
C ASN A 116 8.88 -11.43 2.71
N VAL A 117 9.82 -10.52 2.37
CA VAL A 117 10.69 -9.91 3.39
C VAL A 117 10.19 -8.55 3.89
N ALA A 118 9.64 -7.71 3.01
CA ALA A 118 9.14 -6.38 3.37
C ALA A 118 7.63 -6.37 3.68
N GLY A 119 6.86 -7.28 3.08
CA GLY A 119 5.42 -7.39 3.30
C GLY A 119 5.02 -7.58 4.76
N PRO A 120 5.58 -8.56 5.51
CA PRO A 120 5.25 -8.78 6.93
C PRO A 120 5.60 -7.58 7.81
N VAL A 121 6.73 -6.92 7.56
CA VAL A 121 7.15 -5.71 8.29
C VAL A 121 6.18 -4.58 8.04
N PHE A 122 5.78 -4.36 6.78
CA PHE A 122 4.75 -3.40 6.43
C PHE A 122 3.42 -3.70 7.15
N SER A 123 2.96 -4.96 7.11
CA SER A 123 1.70 -5.38 7.75
C SER A 123 1.65 -5.03 9.22
N THR A 124 2.73 -5.35 9.96
CA THR A 124 2.85 -5.04 11.39
C THR A 124 2.84 -3.53 11.64
N LEU A 125 3.68 -2.77 10.93
CA LEU A 125 3.76 -1.32 11.10
C LEU A 125 2.45 -0.62 10.75
N MET A 126 1.79 -1.03 9.67
CA MET A 126 0.52 -0.44 9.25
C MET A 126 -0.60 -0.75 10.24
N ALA A 127 -0.67 -1.99 10.76
CA ALA A 127 -1.65 -2.38 11.75
C ALA A 127 -1.53 -1.53 13.03
N GLU A 128 -0.32 -1.34 13.53
CA GLU A 128 -0.07 -0.52 14.73
C GLU A 128 -0.36 0.98 14.47
N ALA A 129 0.02 1.51 13.30
CA ALA A 129 -0.29 2.88 12.93
C ALA A 129 -1.81 3.13 12.89
N LEU A 130 -2.55 2.25 12.24
CA LEU A 130 -4.02 2.35 12.14
C LEU A 130 -4.69 2.27 13.52
N LYS A 131 -4.19 1.42 14.41
CA LYS A 131 -4.66 1.27 15.79
C LYS A 131 -4.37 2.53 16.64
N ILE A 132 -3.14 3.03 16.63
CA ILE A 132 -2.73 4.22 17.39
C ILE A 132 -3.61 5.43 17.03
N TYR A 133 -3.94 5.59 15.74
CA TYR A 133 -4.77 6.69 15.28
C TYR A 133 -6.28 6.38 15.27
N SER A 134 -6.68 5.22 15.82
CA SER A 134 -8.10 4.79 15.90
C SER A 134 -8.82 4.89 14.55
N ILE A 135 -8.15 4.47 13.47
CA ILE A 135 -8.73 4.50 12.12
C ILE A 135 -9.75 3.39 11.98
N PRO A 136 -10.99 3.68 11.54
CA PRO A 136 -12.00 2.66 11.33
C PRO A 136 -11.60 1.63 10.27
N GLN A 137 -11.98 0.36 10.51
CA GLN A 137 -11.77 -0.73 9.56
C GLN A 137 -12.66 -0.58 8.33
N ASP A 138 -12.12 -0.88 7.14
CA ASP A 138 -12.84 -0.83 5.86
C ASP A 138 -12.96 -2.19 5.14
N GLY A 139 -12.35 -3.24 5.70
CA GLY A 139 -12.40 -4.60 5.15
C GLY A 139 -13.77 -5.27 5.20
N PHE A 140 -14.65 -4.85 6.11
CA PHE A 140 -16.01 -5.39 6.25
C PHE A 140 -17.00 -4.87 5.19
N LEU A 141 -16.69 -3.75 4.53
CA LEU A 141 -17.57 -3.15 3.51
C LEU A 141 -17.73 -4.04 2.25
N GLU A 142 -16.77 -4.92 1.96
CA GLU A 142 -16.87 -5.87 0.84
C GLU A 142 -17.79 -7.05 1.17
N ILE A 143 -17.77 -7.54 2.40
CA ILE A 143 -18.62 -8.68 2.84
C ILE A 143 -20.10 -8.31 2.75
N ASP A 144 -20.47 -7.08 3.11
CA ASP A 144 -21.85 -6.59 3.01
C ASP A 144 -22.31 -6.37 1.57
N LYS A 145 -21.42 -5.96 0.66
CA LYS A 145 -21.75 -5.83 -0.77
C LYS A 145 -21.99 -7.19 -1.41
N GLN A 146 -21.13 -8.17 -1.18
CA GLN A 146 -21.30 -9.53 -1.71
C GLN A 146 -22.57 -10.19 -1.17
N LYS A 147 -22.92 -9.99 0.11
CA LYS A 147 -24.18 -10.50 0.68
C LYS A 147 -25.44 -9.85 0.08
N ARG A 148 -25.37 -8.61 -0.41
CA ARG A 148 -26.48 -7.93 -1.06
C ARG A 148 -26.66 -8.36 -2.51
N GLU A 149 -25.57 -8.65 -3.23
CA GLU A 149 -25.60 -9.10 -4.62
C GLU A 149 -25.97 -10.60 -4.76
N THR A 150 -25.81 -11.39 -3.71
CA THR A 150 -26.13 -12.85 -3.70
C THR A 150 -27.53 -13.18 -3.16
N LYS A 151 -28.39 -12.22 -2.85
CA LYS A 151 -29.81 -12.50 -2.62
C LYS A 151 -30.52 -12.57 -3.98
N PRO A 152 -30.93 -13.76 -4.44
CA PRO A 152 -31.82 -13.83 -5.58
C PRO A 152 -33.15 -13.19 -5.17
N ASP A 153 -33.72 -12.39 -6.06
CA ASP A 153 -35.11 -11.98 -5.98
C ASP A 153 -35.99 -13.21 -6.01
N SER A 154 -36.23 -13.79 -4.85
CA SER A 154 -37.28 -14.78 -4.66
C SER A 154 -38.53 -14.03 -4.29
N ILE A 155 -39.30 -13.64 -5.30
CA ILE A 155 -40.69 -13.21 -5.08
C ILE A 155 -41.56 -13.82 -6.17
N ILE A 156 -42.39 -14.72 -5.68
CA ILE A 156 -43.76 -15.08 -6.11
C ILE A 156 -43.90 -15.63 -7.51
#